data_99b6fd520e646647637825d466994a7f
#
_entry.id   99b6fd520e646647637825d466994a7f
#
_cell.length_a   1.000
_cell.length_b   1.000
_cell.length_c   1.000
_cell.angle_alpha   90.00
_cell.angle_beta   90.00
_cell.angle_gamma   90.00
#
_symmetry.space_group_name_H-M   'P 1'
#
loop_
_entity.id
_entity.type
_entity.pdbx_description
1 polymer ?
#
loop_
_entity_poly.entity_id
_entity_poly.type
_entity_poly.pdbx_seq_one_letter_code
_entity_poly.pdbx_strand_id
1 'polypeptide(L)'
;MKYLALVWGLLIAPQVYSYNLQMDIPHAPTVVLTVQDLEQMEATQYTTMLPWLSAPATFTGVKLSTLLSQQYGFIPNRVTLRALNDYAADIDLSDIEKYQPIVAYWQDGKPMRVRDKGPFWLIYPQSSFPKELNNERYHSQMVWQLKQIHIAK
;
A
#
# COMPACT_ATOMS: atom_id res chain seq x y z
N MET A 1 44.54 35.60 -28.26
CA MET A 1 43.45 35.63 -27.27
C MET A 1 42.66 34.33 -27.42
N LYS A 2 42.77 33.41 -26.47
CA LYS A 2 42.06 32.12 -26.50
C LYS A 2 40.87 32.25 -25.54
N TYR A 3 39.63 32.25 -26.09
CA TYR A 3 38.41 32.25 -25.32
C TYR A 3 38.14 30.81 -24.86
N LEU A 4 38.21 30.57 -23.54
CA LEU A 4 37.82 29.32 -22.93
C LEU A 4 36.31 29.39 -22.63
N ALA A 5 35.50 28.69 -23.45
CA ALA A 5 34.05 28.57 -23.21
C ALA A 5 33.82 27.53 -22.13
N LEU A 6 33.42 28.00 -20.94
CA LEU A 6 32.93 27.14 -19.84
C LEU A 6 31.52 26.67 -20.21
N VAL A 7 31.38 25.42 -20.60
CA VAL A 7 30.07 24.78 -20.77
C VAL A 7 29.59 24.32 -19.39
N TRP A 8 28.64 25.02 -18.83
CA TRP A 8 27.90 24.58 -17.63
C TRP A 8 26.92 23.48 -18.05
N GLY A 9 27.28 22.22 -17.80
CA GLY A 9 26.37 21.10 -17.95
C GLY A 9 25.30 21.17 -16.88
N LEU A 10 24.05 21.42 -17.26
CA LEU A 10 22.89 21.32 -16.39
C LEU A 10 22.70 19.82 -16.04
N LEU A 11 23.07 19.42 -14.84
CA LEU A 11 22.73 18.12 -14.27
C LEU A 11 21.21 18.11 -13.98
N ILE A 12 20.44 17.60 -14.92
CA ILE A 12 19.01 17.29 -14.69
C ILE A 12 18.99 16.04 -13.79
N ALA A 13 18.85 16.24 -12.48
CA ALA A 13 18.60 15.15 -11.58
C ALA A 13 17.27 14.49 -11.93
N PRO A 14 17.20 13.15 -12.06
CA PRO A 14 15.93 12.48 -12.30
C PRO A 14 15.00 12.77 -11.11
N GLN A 15 13.84 13.34 -11.41
CA GLN A 15 12.77 13.53 -10.43
C GLN A 15 12.27 12.13 -10.05
N VAL A 16 12.65 11.66 -8.89
CA VAL A 16 12.09 10.44 -8.31
C VAL A 16 10.70 10.81 -7.79
N TYR A 17 9.67 10.47 -8.55
CA TYR A 17 8.30 10.54 -8.08
C TYR A 17 8.12 9.49 -6.99
N SER A 18 8.22 9.92 -5.72
CA SER A 18 7.85 9.10 -4.57
C SER A 18 6.34 9.11 -4.45
N TYR A 19 5.70 7.99 -4.72
CA TYR A 19 4.28 7.82 -4.44
C TYR A 19 4.13 7.51 -2.95
N ASN A 20 3.41 8.37 -2.24
CA ASN A 20 3.16 8.26 -0.81
C ASN A 20 1.74 7.76 -0.56
N LEU A 21 1.55 7.09 0.56
CA LEU A 21 0.24 6.68 1.06
C LEU A 21 -0.37 7.84 1.84
N GLN A 22 -1.54 8.29 1.45
CA GLN A 22 -2.30 9.31 2.14
C GLN A 22 -3.35 8.67 3.05
N MET A 23 -3.49 9.17 4.26
CA MET A 23 -4.51 8.74 5.19
C MET A 23 -5.33 9.95 5.64
N ASP A 24 -6.59 10.00 5.23
CA ASP A 24 -7.47 11.13 5.50
C ASP A 24 -8.49 10.79 6.58
N ILE A 25 -8.60 11.67 7.57
CA ILE A 25 -9.64 11.62 8.59
C ILE A 25 -10.51 12.86 8.43
N PRO A 26 -11.85 12.73 8.55
CA PRO A 26 -12.72 13.90 8.59
C PRO A 26 -12.29 14.86 9.70
N HIS A 27 -12.11 16.13 9.35
CA HIS A 27 -11.76 17.23 10.28
C HIS A 27 -10.37 17.13 10.92
N ALA A 28 -9.45 16.35 10.37
CA ALA A 28 -8.05 16.26 10.80
C ALA A 28 -7.09 16.45 9.60
N PRO A 29 -5.83 16.83 9.84
CA PRO A 29 -4.82 16.89 8.78
C PRO A 29 -4.61 15.53 8.13
N THR A 30 -4.44 15.52 6.80
CA THR A 30 -4.02 14.32 6.06
C THR A 30 -2.65 13.86 6.54
N VAL A 31 -2.53 12.59 6.88
CA VAL A 31 -1.25 11.94 7.16
C VAL A 31 -0.68 11.42 5.85
N VAL A 32 0.60 11.70 5.60
CA VAL A 32 1.32 11.24 4.40
C VAL A 32 2.45 10.33 4.83
N LEU A 33 2.43 9.08 4.38
CA LEU A 33 3.40 8.06 4.74
C LEU A 33 4.18 7.59 3.49
N THR A 34 5.48 7.49 3.65
CA THR A 34 6.39 6.90 2.66
C THR A 34 6.56 5.40 2.89
N VAL A 35 7.21 4.70 1.97
CA VAL A 35 7.63 3.30 2.18
C VAL A 35 8.52 3.20 3.42
N GLN A 36 9.46 4.13 3.59
CA GLN A 36 10.37 4.17 4.74
C GLN A 36 9.62 4.33 6.08
N ASP A 37 8.54 5.10 6.10
CA ASP A 37 7.71 5.23 7.31
C ASP A 37 7.05 3.89 7.67
N LEU A 38 6.54 3.14 6.68
CA LEU A 38 5.97 1.81 6.92
C LEU A 38 7.03 0.79 7.34
N GLU A 39 8.24 0.87 6.78
CA GLU A 39 9.37 0.01 7.16
C GLU A 39 9.83 0.19 8.61
N GLN A 40 9.55 1.33 9.24
CA GLN A 40 9.83 1.56 10.67
C GLN A 40 8.75 0.98 11.60
N MET A 41 7.61 0.56 11.05
CA MET A 41 6.52 -0.06 11.82
C MET A 41 6.75 -1.56 11.95
N GLU A 42 5.97 -2.22 12.83
CA GLU A 42 6.00 -3.67 12.98
C GLU A 42 5.61 -4.36 11.68
N ALA A 43 6.55 -5.08 11.08
CA ALA A 43 6.35 -5.80 9.83
C ALA A 43 5.60 -7.12 10.03
N THR A 44 4.70 -7.42 9.11
CA THR A 44 4.01 -8.70 8.98
C THR A 44 4.26 -9.28 7.60
N GLN A 45 4.47 -10.60 7.51
CA GLN A 45 4.68 -11.29 6.24
C GLN A 45 3.59 -12.33 5.99
N TYR A 46 3.11 -12.38 4.75
CA TYR A 46 2.22 -13.43 4.25
C TYR A 46 2.81 -14.05 2.99
N THR A 47 2.99 -15.37 3.00
CA THR A 47 3.25 -16.14 1.78
C THR A 47 1.91 -16.67 1.28
N THR A 48 1.47 -16.19 0.13
CA THR A 48 0.12 -16.49 -0.35
C THR A 48 0.08 -16.59 -1.87
N MET A 49 -0.83 -17.44 -2.36
CA MET A 49 -1.20 -17.51 -3.77
C MET A 49 -2.36 -16.55 -4.01
N LEU A 50 -2.25 -15.74 -5.05
CA LEU A 50 -3.30 -14.81 -5.48
C LEU A 50 -3.66 -15.09 -6.95
N PRO A 51 -4.88 -14.71 -7.41
CA PRO A 51 -5.33 -14.99 -8.78
C PRO A 51 -4.43 -14.41 -9.88
N TRP A 52 -3.69 -13.36 -9.57
CA TRP A 52 -2.81 -12.63 -10.51
C TRP A 52 -1.37 -13.13 -10.52
N LEU A 53 -1.07 -14.19 -9.76
CA LEU A 53 0.28 -14.73 -9.62
C LEU A 53 0.36 -16.11 -10.26
N SER A 54 1.52 -16.43 -10.84
CA SER A 54 1.82 -17.76 -11.37
C SER A 54 2.34 -18.74 -10.30
N ALA A 55 2.81 -18.21 -9.16
CA ALA A 55 3.30 -18.96 -8.01
C ALA A 55 3.04 -18.17 -6.72
N PRO A 56 3.02 -18.82 -5.55
CA PRO A 56 2.94 -18.12 -4.26
C PRO A 56 4.07 -17.08 -4.12
N ALA A 57 3.75 -15.93 -3.54
CA ALA A 57 4.71 -14.88 -3.25
C ALA A 57 4.65 -14.49 -1.77
N THR A 58 5.77 -14.00 -1.24
CA THR A 58 5.86 -13.48 0.12
C THR A 58 5.73 -11.97 0.11
N PHE A 59 4.67 -11.47 0.73
CA PHE A 59 4.41 -10.05 0.89
C PHE A 59 4.80 -9.60 2.29
N THR A 60 5.51 -8.47 2.36
CA THR A 60 5.89 -7.82 3.62
C THR A 60 5.21 -6.46 3.69
N GLY A 61 4.60 -6.17 4.82
CA GLY A 61 3.89 -4.91 5.03
C GLY A 61 3.48 -4.70 6.48
N VAL A 62 2.62 -3.72 6.70
CA VAL A 62 2.03 -3.39 8.00
C VAL A 62 0.57 -3.82 8.01
N LYS A 63 0.10 -4.44 9.08
CA LYS A 63 -1.32 -4.76 9.23
C LYS A 63 -2.16 -3.49 9.10
N LEU A 64 -3.23 -3.55 8.33
CA LEU A 64 -4.12 -2.40 8.17
C LEU A 64 -4.68 -1.95 9.53
N SER A 65 -5.02 -2.87 10.42
CA SER A 65 -5.45 -2.58 11.79
C SER A 65 -4.41 -1.78 12.59
N THR A 66 -3.14 -2.18 12.51
CA THR A 66 -2.03 -1.47 13.18
C THR A 66 -1.86 -0.07 12.61
N LEU A 67 -1.86 0.06 11.28
CA LEU A 67 -1.72 1.34 10.59
C LEU A 67 -2.85 2.32 10.99
N LEU A 68 -4.10 1.86 10.96
CA LEU A 68 -5.26 2.66 11.34
C LEU A 68 -5.18 3.08 12.82
N SER A 69 -4.88 2.14 13.71
CA SER A 69 -4.77 2.38 15.14
C SER A 69 -3.66 3.41 15.47
N GLN A 70 -2.50 3.29 14.82
CA GLN A 70 -1.37 4.20 15.05
C GLN A 70 -1.64 5.61 14.52
N GLN A 71 -2.25 5.72 13.34
CA GLN A 71 -2.46 7.03 12.71
C GLN A 71 -3.72 7.73 13.20
N TYR A 72 -4.76 6.98 13.55
CA TYR A 72 -6.06 7.53 13.96
C TYR A 72 -6.36 7.38 15.45
N GLY A 73 -5.63 6.53 16.17
CA GLY A 73 -5.92 6.20 17.56
C GLY A 73 -7.07 5.21 17.75
N PHE A 74 -7.71 4.77 16.67
CA PHE A 74 -8.80 3.79 16.66
C PHE A 74 -8.87 3.06 15.31
N ILE A 75 -9.63 1.97 15.23
CA ILE A 75 -9.94 1.28 13.97
C ILE A 75 -11.38 1.63 13.58
N PRO A 76 -11.60 2.28 12.43
CA PRO A 76 -12.94 2.66 11.98
C PRO A 76 -13.81 1.45 11.62
N ASN A 77 -15.13 1.60 11.68
CA ASN A 77 -16.07 0.55 11.25
C ASN A 77 -15.93 0.19 9.77
N ARG A 78 -15.52 1.14 8.94
CA ARG A 78 -15.28 0.97 7.51
C ARG A 78 -14.24 1.97 7.01
N VAL A 79 -13.38 1.50 6.11
CA VAL A 79 -12.43 2.35 5.39
C VAL A 79 -12.60 2.15 3.90
N THR A 80 -12.34 3.21 3.13
CA THR A 80 -12.25 3.16 1.68
C THR A 80 -10.80 3.25 1.27
N LEU A 81 -10.37 2.30 0.45
CA LEU A 81 -9.05 2.27 -0.19
C LEU A 81 -9.17 2.80 -1.61
N ARG A 82 -8.25 3.66 -2.04
CA ARG A 82 -8.23 4.22 -3.39
C ARG A 82 -6.87 4.04 -4.05
N ALA A 83 -6.89 3.55 -5.27
CA ALA A 83 -5.70 3.37 -6.12
C ALA A 83 -5.32 4.66 -6.89
N LEU A 84 -4.14 4.64 -7.52
CA LEU A 84 -3.67 5.74 -8.39
C LEU A 84 -4.60 6.04 -9.56
N ASN A 85 -5.29 5.03 -10.10
CA ASN A 85 -6.28 5.16 -11.19
C ASN A 85 -7.70 5.45 -10.70
N ASP A 86 -7.86 5.86 -9.43
CA ASP A 86 -9.12 6.15 -8.75
C ASP A 86 -10.06 4.95 -8.51
N TYR A 87 -9.62 3.72 -8.82
CA TYR A 87 -10.34 2.53 -8.35
C TYR A 87 -10.46 2.59 -6.83
N ALA A 88 -11.63 2.25 -6.30
CA ALA A 88 -11.89 2.27 -4.87
C ALA A 88 -12.63 1.02 -4.40
N ALA A 89 -12.31 0.57 -3.19
CA ALA A 89 -12.97 -0.53 -2.52
C ALA A 89 -13.10 -0.25 -1.02
N ASP A 90 -14.22 -0.67 -0.44
CA ASP A 90 -14.48 -0.55 0.99
C ASP A 90 -14.11 -1.84 1.72
N ILE A 91 -13.59 -1.69 2.94
CA ILE A 91 -13.33 -2.81 3.85
C ILE A 91 -14.01 -2.52 5.18
N ASP A 92 -14.78 -3.48 5.66
CA ASP A 92 -15.43 -3.41 6.96
C ASP A 92 -14.49 -3.84 8.11
N LEU A 93 -14.70 -3.29 9.29
CA LEU A 93 -13.95 -3.61 10.51
C LEU A 93 -13.88 -5.12 10.78
N SER A 94 -15.00 -5.84 10.58
CA SER A 94 -15.06 -7.29 10.78
C SER A 94 -14.07 -8.07 9.91
N ASP A 95 -13.84 -7.64 8.67
CA ASP A 95 -12.85 -8.24 7.76
C ASP A 95 -11.43 -7.85 8.16
N ILE A 96 -11.23 -6.60 8.62
CA ILE A 96 -9.92 -6.12 9.11
C ILE A 96 -9.49 -6.92 10.34
N GLU A 97 -10.39 -7.11 11.31
CA GLU A 97 -10.10 -7.83 12.55
C GLU A 97 -9.92 -9.33 12.32
N LYS A 98 -10.77 -9.93 11.48
CA LYS A 98 -10.76 -11.37 11.26
C LYS A 98 -9.57 -11.84 10.44
N TYR A 99 -9.28 -11.14 9.36
CA TYR A 99 -8.29 -11.61 8.37
C TYR A 99 -6.96 -10.85 8.42
N GLN A 100 -6.91 -9.73 9.14
CA GLN A 100 -5.69 -8.93 9.33
C GLN A 100 -4.95 -8.63 8.01
N PRO A 101 -5.62 -8.02 6.99
CA PRO A 101 -4.92 -7.67 5.75
C PRO A 101 -3.76 -6.72 6.02
N ILE A 102 -2.72 -6.79 5.18
CA ILE A 102 -1.55 -5.92 5.27
C ILE A 102 -1.53 -4.91 4.12
N VAL A 103 -1.02 -3.72 4.40
CA VAL A 103 -0.54 -2.78 3.38
C VAL A 103 0.90 -3.19 3.06
N ALA A 104 1.04 -4.00 2.00
CA ALA A 104 2.32 -4.54 1.59
C ALA A 104 3.12 -3.47 0.83
N TYR A 105 4.42 -3.39 1.12
CA TYR A 105 5.40 -2.54 0.44
C TYR A 105 6.50 -3.34 -0.24
N TRP A 106 6.70 -4.62 0.11
CA TRP A 106 7.63 -5.55 -0.54
C TRP A 106 6.93 -6.82 -1.01
N GLN A 107 7.39 -7.34 -2.13
CA GLN A 107 7.09 -8.67 -2.64
C GLN A 107 8.40 -9.43 -2.85
N ASP A 108 8.50 -10.65 -2.29
CA ASP A 108 9.69 -11.51 -2.35
C ASP A 108 10.98 -10.78 -1.93
N GLY A 109 10.89 -9.97 -0.87
CA GLY A 109 12.00 -9.21 -0.29
C GLY A 109 12.44 -7.98 -1.09
N LYS A 110 11.66 -7.53 -2.07
CA LYS A 110 11.98 -6.38 -2.93
C LYS A 110 10.85 -5.37 -2.98
N PRO A 111 11.16 -4.05 -3.06
CA PRO A 111 10.15 -3.02 -3.29
C PRO A 111 9.35 -3.30 -4.56
N MET A 112 8.04 -3.07 -4.49
CA MET A 112 7.15 -3.17 -5.63
C MET A 112 7.17 -1.86 -6.42
N ARG A 113 7.42 -1.96 -7.73
CA ARG A 113 7.34 -0.79 -8.63
C ARG A 113 5.88 -0.50 -8.97
N VAL A 114 5.57 0.75 -9.33
CA VAL A 114 4.21 1.15 -9.75
C VAL A 114 3.69 0.27 -10.88
N ARG A 115 4.50 -0.03 -11.90
CA ARG A 115 4.13 -0.94 -13.00
C ARG A 115 3.88 -2.39 -12.57
N ASP A 116 4.37 -2.77 -11.39
CA ASP A 116 4.26 -4.12 -10.82
C ASP A 116 3.33 -4.11 -9.58
N LYS A 117 2.27 -3.32 -9.63
CA LYS A 117 1.22 -3.16 -8.61
C LYS A 117 1.61 -2.38 -7.36
N GLY A 118 2.86 -1.89 -7.24
CA GLY A 118 3.32 -1.06 -6.13
C GLY A 118 2.98 0.43 -6.25
N PRO A 119 3.52 1.26 -5.34
CA PRO A 119 4.42 0.89 -4.24
C PRO A 119 3.73 0.20 -3.06
N PHE A 120 2.40 0.35 -2.92
CA PHE A 120 1.61 -0.27 -1.87
C PHE A 120 0.49 -1.11 -2.47
N TRP A 121 0.28 -2.29 -1.87
CA TRP A 121 -0.77 -3.21 -2.29
C TRP A 121 -1.45 -3.80 -1.04
N LEU A 122 -2.78 -3.73 -0.95
CA LEU A 122 -3.49 -4.41 0.12
C LEU A 122 -3.54 -5.91 -0.14
N ILE A 123 -3.02 -6.71 0.79
CA ILE A 123 -2.92 -8.16 0.67
C ILE A 123 -3.64 -8.84 1.83
N TYR A 124 -4.54 -9.75 1.48
CA TYR A 124 -5.13 -10.71 2.41
C TYR A 124 -4.30 -12.01 2.45
N PRO A 125 -4.24 -12.71 3.59
CA PRO A 125 -3.59 -14.02 3.70
C PRO A 125 -4.46 -15.13 3.07
N GLN A 126 -4.72 -15.07 1.76
CA GLN A 126 -5.66 -15.95 1.06
C GLN A 126 -5.33 -17.43 1.24
N SER A 127 -4.05 -17.81 1.25
CA SER A 127 -3.63 -19.20 1.46
C SER A 127 -3.93 -19.73 2.86
N SER A 128 -4.10 -18.84 3.86
CA SER A 128 -4.51 -19.23 5.23
C SER A 128 -6.02 -19.41 5.37
N PHE A 129 -6.80 -18.77 4.49
CA PHE A 129 -8.27 -18.81 4.47
C PHE A 129 -8.80 -19.07 3.05
N PRO A 130 -8.42 -20.21 2.41
CA PRO A 130 -8.66 -20.39 0.99
C PRO A 130 -10.14 -20.51 0.61
N LYS A 131 -10.99 -20.97 1.54
CA LYS A 131 -12.43 -21.09 1.31
C LYS A 131 -13.14 -19.75 1.43
N GLU A 132 -12.69 -18.90 2.37
CA GLU A 132 -13.33 -17.62 2.70
C GLU A 132 -12.83 -16.52 1.76
N LEU A 133 -11.51 -16.44 1.52
CA LEU A 133 -10.89 -15.30 0.83
C LEU A 133 -10.73 -15.48 -0.68
N ASN A 134 -10.85 -16.71 -1.20
CA ASN A 134 -10.71 -16.96 -2.65
C ASN A 134 -12.03 -16.68 -3.38
N ASN A 135 -12.46 -15.44 -3.41
CA ASN A 135 -13.64 -15.00 -4.13
C ASN A 135 -13.52 -13.53 -4.55
N GLU A 136 -14.43 -13.12 -5.45
CA GLU A 136 -14.41 -11.80 -6.07
C GLU A 136 -14.50 -10.64 -5.07
N ARG A 137 -15.25 -10.78 -3.97
CA ARG A 137 -15.36 -9.74 -2.94
C ARG A 137 -13.99 -9.35 -2.39
N TYR A 138 -13.22 -10.33 -1.91
CA TYR A 138 -11.90 -10.05 -1.32
C TYR A 138 -10.85 -9.73 -2.37
N HIS A 139 -10.94 -10.32 -3.57
CA HIS A 139 -10.08 -9.95 -4.67
C HIS A 139 -10.23 -8.47 -5.04
N SER A 140 -11.45 -7.96 -5.08
CA SER A 140 -11.72 -6.53 -5.35
C SER A 140 -11.21 -5.59 -4.24
N GLN A 141 -11.09 -6.06 -3.01
CA GLN A 141 -10.54 -5.30 -1.89
C GLN A 141 -9.00 -5.27 -1.86
N MET A 142 -8.32 -6.18 -2.59
CA MET A 142 -6.86 -6.16 -2.71
C MET A 142 -6.38 -5.09 -3.69
N VAL A 143 -6.60 -3.83 -3.30
CA VAL A 143 -6.28 -2.66 -4.11
C VAL A 143 -4.78 -2.52 -4.28
N TRP A 144 -4.28 -2.63 -5.52
CA TRP A 144 -2.91 -2.36 -5.88
C TRP A 144 -2.71 -0.89 -6.26
N GLN A 145 -1.44 -0.43 -6.31
CA GLN A 145 -1.11 0.99 -6.50
C GLN A 145 -1.89 1.87 -5.53
N LEU A 146 -2.01 1.39 -4.27
CA LEU A 146 -2.77 2.07 -3.24
C LEU A 146 -2.15 3.44 -2.94
N LYS A 147 -2.95 4.50 -3.06
CA LYS A 147 -2.53 5.88 -2.82
C LYS A 147 -3.19 6.52 -1.60
N GLN A 148 -4.39 6.06 -1.24
CA GLN A 148 -5.19 6.73 -0.22
C GLN A 148 -6.03 5.74 0.58
N ILE A 149 -6.09 5.96 1.88
CA ILE A 149 -6.99 5.31 2.82
C ILE A 149 -7.79 6.42 3.48
N HIS A 150 -9.10 6.37 3.45
CA HIS A 150 -9.95 7.29 4.19
C HIS A 150 -11.06 6.56 4.93
N ILE A 151 -11.51 7.18 6.02
CA ILE A 151 -12.62 6.65 6.81
C ILE A 151 -13.90 6.92 6.03
N ALA A 152 -14.66 5.88 5.74
CA ALA A 152 -15.99 6.02 5.15
C ALA A 152 -16.94 6.73 6.15
N LYS A 153 -17.73 7.66 5.65
CA LYS A 153 -18.74 8.38 6.44
C LYS A 153 -19.92 7.49 6.76
#